data_03236346e0e5c420a4256acd2a0fafe9
#
_entry.id   03236346e0e5c420a4256acd2a0fafe9
#
_cell.length_a   1.000
_cell.length_b   1.000
_cell.length_c   1.000
_cell.angle_alpha   90.00
_cell.angle_beta   90.00
_cell.angle_gamma   90.00
#
_symmetry.space_group_name_H-M   'P 1'
#
loop_
_entity.id
_entity.type
_entity.pdbx_description
1 polymer ?
#
loop_
_entity_poly.entity_id
_entity_poly.type
_entity_poly.pdbx_seq_one_letter_code
_entity_poly.pdbx_strand_id
1 'polypeptide(L)'
;MSFQAPATWYYAQRDNLLEKAKTEIEEVIKKYNINPNKVVVSGCSAGGYMTTRMLIAYPDLFSAAMINCPALDTAAIRGGETPTDEELASLKNSKTAIWLVQGKTDTSVKSEVCSQRIFKILTDGAELTTTRVEQEFNSSFTTSETKDGKYKLSLYDTVDLEDKVDSLGETRPCGKLKFEEDYNLDDVKETVKYSDHWSWIYTLRNNPSDASGTHIWNWAATYMKDATPVEPEKPTTPENKPSTDKTDKTDTTNKTDTTNKTETTTKKDPVKTGDTTTFAAYIAMFVAAAFGIILARRKRA
;
A
#
# COMPACT_ATOMS: atom_id res chain seq x y z
N MET A 1 4.71 -5.66 -1.28
CA MET A 1 4.92 -5.93 0.16
C MET A 1 3.72 -5.40 0.92
N SER A 2 3.25 -6.12 1.91
CA SER A 2 2.15 -5.71 2.79
C SER A 2 2.60 -5.83 4.24
N PHE A 3 2.25 -4.84 5.06
CA PHE A 3 2.55 -4.83 6.48
C PHE A 3 1.27 -4.96 7.29
N GLN A 4 1.37 -5.66 8.40
CA GLN A 4 0.34 -5.73 9.42
C GLN A 4 0.94 -5.33 10.77
N ALA A 5 0.25 -4.44 11.50
CA ALA A 5 0.68 -4.08 12.84
C ALA A 5 0.51 -5.29 13.79
N PRO A 6 1.44 -5.49 14.74
CA PRO A 6 1.31 -6.53 15.77
C PRO A 6 0.05 -6.38 16.63
N ALA A 7 -0.39 -5.13 16.86
CA ALA A 7 -1.61 -4.80 17.61
C ALA A 7 -2.42 -3.73 16.86
N THR A 8 -1.86 -2.53 16.71
CA THR A 8 -2.50 -1.42 15.98
C THR A 8 -1.46 -0.45 15.44
N TRP A 9 -1.73 0.15 14.28
CA TRP A 9 -0.88 1.18 13.69
C TRP A 9 -0.86 2.49 14.49
N TYR A 10 -1.84 2.72 15.37
CA TYR A 10 -1.84 3.90 16.24
C TYR A 10 -0.68 3.93 17.25
N TYR A 11 -0.04 2.79 17.51
CA TYR A 11 1.16 2.70 18.34
C TYR A 11 2.47 2.97 17.57
N ALA A 12 2.37 3.68 16.45
CA ALA A 12 3.48 3.92 15.54
C ALA A 12 4.76 4.41 16.25
N GLN A 13 4.63 5.43 17.10
CA GLN A 13 5.75 5.97 17.86
C GLN A 13 6.05 5.13 19.12
N ARG A 14 5.01 4.81 19.90
CA ARG A 14 5.14 4.09 21.16
C ARG A 14 5.89 2.75 21.04
N ASP A 15 5.59 1.97 20.01
CA ASP A 15 6.13 0.63 19.82
C ASP A 15 7.26 0.60 18.77
N ASN A 16 7.79 1.77 18.41
CA ASN A 16 8.84 1.96 17.40
C ASN A 16 8.51 1.33 16.05
N LEU A 17 7.21 1.36 15.65
CA LEU A 17 6.77 0.72 14.42
C LEU A 17 7.25 1.45 13.17
N LEU A 18 7.50 2.76 13.24
CA LEU A 18 8.03 3.56 12.14
C LEU A 18 9.42 3.07 11.72
N GLU A 19 10.32 2.92 12.70
CA GLU A 19 11.68 2.42 12.47
C GLU A 19 11.70 0.98 11.97
N LYS A 20 10.87 0.12 12.58
CA LYS A 20 10.73 -1.27 12.16
C LYS A 20 10.24 -1.36 10.71
N ALA A 21 9.20 -0.61 10.34
CA ALA A 21 8.69 -0.60 8.99
C ALA A 21 9.72 -0.08 7.98
N LYS A 22 10.46 0.99 8.33
CA LYS A 22 11.55 1.50 7.50
C LYS A 22 12.63 0.44 7.27
N THR A 23 13.10 -0.20 8.33
CA THR A 23 14.14 -1.24 8.25
C THR A 23 13.70 -2.37 7.32
N GLU A 24 12.48 -2.90 7.48
CA GLU A 24 11.95 -3.94 6.61
C GLU A 24 11.85 -3.51 5.14
N ILE A 25 11.47 -2.25 4.88
CA ILE A 25 11.42 -1.70 3.52
C ILE A 25 12.82 -1.67 2.92
N GLU A 26 13.81 -1.16 3.66
CA GLU A 26 15.21 -1.06 3.20
C GLU A 26 15.84 -2.44 2.97
N GLU A 27 15.54 -3.42 3.81
CA GLU A 27 15.97 -4.81 3.62
C GLU A 27 15.37 -5.43 2.35
N VAL A 28 14.08 -5.17 2.07
CA VAL A 28 13.43 -5.64 0.83
C VAL A 28 14.02 -4.95 -0.39
N ILE A 29 14.24 -3.63 -0.34
CA ILE A 29 14.90 -2.86 -1.40
C ILE A 29 16.26 -3.49 -1.72
N LYS A 30 17.08 -3.73 -0.71
CA LYS A 30 18.40 -4.36 -0.85
C LYS A 30 18.31 -5.79 -1.38
N LYS A 31 17.46 -6.62 -0.78
CA LYS A 31 17.34 -8.04 -1.10
C LYS A 31 16.92 -8.30 -2.54
N TYR A 32 16.04 -7.45 -3.08
CA TYR A 32 15.48 -7.61 -4.43
C TYR A 32 16.06 -6.61 -5.44
N ASN A 33 17.09 -5.86 -5.07
CA ASN A 33 17.71 -4.84 -5.91
C ASN A 33 16.68 -3.87 -6.49
N ILE A 34 15.78 -3.38 -5.64
CA ILE A 34 14.75 -2.42 -6.02
C ILE A 34 15.36 -1.03 -6.06
N ASN A 35 15.03 -0.24 -7.09
CA ASN A 35 15.42 1.15 -7.12
C ASN A 35 14.75 1.92 -5.97
N PRO A 36 15.49 2.49 -4.99
CA PRO A 36 14.91 3.16 -3.83
C PRO A 36 14.08 4.40 -4.20
N ASN A 37 14.32 5.01 -5.37
CA ASN A 37 13.53 6.13 -5.88
C ASN A 37 12.21 5.71 -6.55
N LYS A 38 11.85 4.42 -6.51
CA LYS A 38 10.65 3.87 -7.14
C LYS A 38 9.74 3.14 -6.16
N VAL A 39 9.75 3.53 -4.91
CA VAL A 39 8.94 2.92 -3.86
C VAL A 39 7.70 3.75 -3.63
N VAL A 40 6.52 3.13 -3.80
CA VAL A 40 5.21 3.74 -3.55
C VAL A 40 4.61 3.12 -2.30
N VAL A 41 3.94 3.93 -1.49
CA VAL A 41 3.25 3.47 -0.29
C VAL A 41 1.75 3.72 -0.41
N SER A 42 0.95 2.81 0.14
CA SER A 42 -0.49 3.00 0.30
C SER A 42 -0.95 2.48 1.65
N GLY A 43 -1.92 3.15 2.23
CA GLY A 43 -2.55 2.72 3.47
C GLY A 43 -3.97 3.25 3.61
N CYS A 44 -4.82 2.52 4.33
CA CYS A 44 -6.21 2.90 4.57
C CYS A 44 -6.52 2.96 6.07
N SER A 45 -7.37 3.89 6.47
CA SER A 45 -7.81 4.04 7.86
C SER A 45 -6.62 4.19 8.83
N ALA A 46 -6.43 3.29 9.79
CA ALA A 46 -5.25 3.24 10.65
C ALA A 46 -3.94 3.07 9.85
N GLY A 47 -3.99 2.36 8.72
CA GLY A 47 -2.86 2.27 7.76
C GLY A 47 -2.59 3.59 7.05
N GLY A 48 -3.63 4.38 6.76
CA GLY A 48 -3.50 5.76 6.25
C GLY A 48 -2.85 6.69 7.28
N TYR A 49 -3.21 6.54 8.56
CA TYR A 49 -2.50 7.19 9.66
C TYR A 49 -1.01 6.81 9.70
N MET A 50 -0.71 5.50 9.66
CA MET A 50 0.68 5.02 9.66
C MET A 50 1.45 5.53 8.43
N THR A 51 0.83 5.53 7.25
CA THR A 51 1.44 6.09 6.03
C THR A 51 1.79 7.57 6.24
N THR A 52 0.87 8.38 6.77
CA THR A 52 1.12 9.80 7.08
C THR A 52 2.30 9.95 8.04
N ARG A 53 2.35 9.16 9.11
CA ARG A 53 3.47 9.17 10.07
C ARG A 53 4.79 8.75 9.45
N MET A 54 4.79 7.76 8.55
CA MET A 54 5.99 7.35 7.80
C MET A 54 6.52 8.48 6.91
N LEU A 55 5.63 9.22 6.23
CA LEU A 55 6.03 10.36 5.40
C LEU A 55 6.63 11.50 6.24
N ILE A 56 6.09 11.76 7.43
CA ILE A 56 6.62 12.77 8.35
C ILE A 56 8.01 12.36 8.85
N ALA A 57 8.16 11.10 9.28
CA ALA A 57 9.41 10.61 9.85
C ALA A 57 10.50 10.39 8.79
N TYR A 58 10.13 10.00 7.58
CA TYR A 58 11.04 9.63 6.49
C TYR A 58 10.59 10.24 5.16
N PRO A 59 10.73 11.55 4.97
CA PRO A 59 10.11 12.31 3.88
C PRO A 59 10.58 11.90 2.48
N ASP A 60 11.75 11.28 2.36
CA ASP A 60 12.34 10.88 1.07
C ASP A 60 12.33 9.35 0.84
N LEU A 61 11.66 8.60 1.71
CA LEU A 61 11.62 7.13 1.59
C LEU A 61 10.73 6.65 0.43
N PHE A 62 9.73 7.45 0.04
CA PHE A 62 8.76 7.08 -0.98
C PHE A 62 8.73 8.09 -2.12
N SER A 63 8.53 7.61 -3.34
CA SER A 63 8.34 8.46 -4.52
C SER A 63 6.91 9.00 -4.62
N ALA A 64 5.93 8.19 -4.22
CA ALA A 64 4.52 8.58 -4.15
C ALA A 64 3.79 7.87 -3.02
N ALA A 65 2.71 8.48 -2.53
CA ALA A 65 1.85 7.94 -1.50
C ALA A 65 0.37 8.05 -1.90
N MET A 66 -0.36 6.94 -1.76
CA MET A 66 -1.82 6.88 -1.92
C MET A 66 -2.43 6.68 -0.52
N ILE A 67 -2.98 7.75 0.05
CA ILE A 67 -3.44 7.77 1.44
C ILE A 67 -4.97 7.73 1.45
N ASN A 68 -5.54 6.65 1.95
CA ASN A 68 -6.97 6.46 1.94
C ASN A 68 -7.56 6.67 3.35
N CYS A 69 -8.57 7.52 3.45
CA CYS A 69 -9.31 7.81 4.69
C CYS A 69 -8.41 7.79 5.95
N PRO A 70 -7.32 8.59 6.01
CA PRO A 70 -6.32 8.51 7.08
C PRO A 70 -6.95 8.84 8.42
N ALA A 71 -6.94 7.90 9.37
CA ALA A 71 -7.64 8.02 10.65
C ALA A 71 -6.86 8.89 11.66
N LEU A 72 -6.66 10.17 11.33
CA LEU A 72 -5.92 11.12 12.18
C LEU A 72 -6.72 11.56 13.42
N ASP A 73 -8.01 11.79 13.26
CA ASP A 73 -8.91 12.26 14.32
C ASP A 73 -9.12 11.24 15.44
N THR A 74 -8.97 9.96 15.11
CA THR A 74 -9.13 8.87 16.07
C THR A 74 -7.80 8.43 16.71
N ALA A 75 -6.67 8.97 16.26
CA ALA A 75 -5.35 8.53 16.73
C ALA A 75 -5.17 8.66 18.23
N ALA A 76 -5.42 9.85 18.79
CA ALA A 76 -5.21 10.11 20.23
C ALA A 76 -6.08 9.22 21.12
N ILE A 77 -7.37 9.02 20.78
CA ILE A 77 -8.27 8.15 21.57
C ILE A 77 -7.94 6.66 21.46
N ARG A 78 -7.11 6.28 20.48
CA ARG A 78 -6.64 4.91 20.27
C ARG A 78 -5.19 4.69 20.72
N GLY A 79 -4.62 5.64 21.46
CA GLY A 79 -3.29 5.56 22.05
C GLY A 79 -2.14 5.91 21.11
N GLY A 80 -2.45 6.59 19.99
CA GLY A 80 -1.48 7.20 19.09
C GLY A 80 -1.39 8.71 19.27
N GLU A 81 -0.64 9.36 18.39
CA GLU A 81 -0.46 10.81 18.38
C GLU A 81 -1.02 11.40 17.08
N THR A 82 -1.98 12.32 17.20
CA THR A 82 -2.49 13.04 16.04
C THR A 82 -1.39 13.97 15.49
N PRO A 83 -1.05 13.90 14.19
CA PRO A 83 -0.07 14.80 13.61
C PRO A 83 -0.46 16.27 13.79
N THR A 84 0.52 17.12 14.16
CA THR A 84 0.32 18.57 14.23
C THR A 84 0.27 19.20 12.82
N ASP A 85 -0.17 20.47 12.73
CA ASP A 85 -0.16 21.17 11.45
C ASP A 85 1.26 21.42 10.94
N GLU A 86 2.21 21.67 11.85
CA GLU A 86 3.62 21.83 11.53
C GLU A 86 4.24 20.53 10.98
N GLU A 87 3.93 19.39 11.61
CA GLU A 87 4.35 18.07 11.11
C GLU A 87 3.78 17.80 9.71
N LEU A 88 2.50 18.09 9.48
CA LEU A 88 1.88 17.94 8.17
C LEU A 88 2.46 18.91 7.13
N ALA A 89 2.75 20.16 7.53
CA ALA A 89 3.37 21.15 6.66
C ALA A 89 4.80 20.78 6.25
N SER A 90 5.53 20.03 7.09
CA SER A 90 6.88 19.55 6.76
C SER A 90 6.92 18.67 5.51
N LEU A 91 5.81 18.02 5.17
CA LEU A 91 5.67 17.20 3.96
C LEU A 91 5.81 18.01 2.66
N LYS A 92 5.61 19.34 2.69
CA LYS A 92 5.86 20.22 1.52
C LYS A 92 7.32 20.13 1.04
N ASN A 93 8.25 19.88 1.95
CA ASN A 93 9.67 19.81 1.66
C ASN A 93 10.12 18.43 1.14
N SER A 94 9.24 17.43 1.17
CA SER A 94 9.55 16.09 0.68
C SER A 94 9.42 15.98 -0.83
N LYS A 95 10.09 14.99 -1.42
CA LYS A 95 9.94 14.64 -2.84
C LYS A 95 8.67 13.83 -3.11
N THR A 96 8.06 13.28 -2.08
CA THR A 96 6.91 12.37 -2.21
C THR A 96 5.70 13.11 -2.76
N ALA A 97 5.15 12.60 -3.86
CA ALA A 97 3.85 13.02 -4.35
C ALA A 97 2.74 12.33 -3.57
N ILE A 98 1.64 13.03 -3.28
CA ILE A 98 0.59 12.54 -2.39
C ILE A 98 -0.78 12.63 -3.06
N TRP A 99 -1.49 11.51 -3.14
CA TRP A 99 -2.89 11.46 -3.52
C TRP A 99 -3.73 10.92 -2.35
N LEU A 100 -4.60 11.79 -1.84
CA LEU A 100 -5.55 11.48 -0.77
C LEU A 100 -6.88 11.02 -1.37
N VAL A 101 -7.50 9.98 -0.80
CA VAL A 101 -8.80 9.46 -1.25
C VAL A 101 -9.70 9.23 -0.04
N GLN A 102 -10.93 9.76 -0.08
CA GLN A 102 -11.88 9.57 1.03
C GLN A 102 -13.34 9.75 0.55
N GLY A 103 -14.29 9.15 1.27
CA GLY A 103 -15.71 9.46 1.16
C GLY A 103 -16.05 10.76 1.90
N LYS A 104 -16.87 11.64 1.34
CA LYS A 104 -17.34 12.88 2.00
C LYS A 104 -18.15 12.58 3.26
N THR A 105 -18.93 11.50 3.22
CA THR A 105 -19.89 11.11 4.25
C THR A 105 -19.33 10.03 5.18
N ASP A 106 -17.99 9.85 5.20
CA ASP A 106 -17.32 8.93 6.10
C ASP A 106 -17.56 9.33 7.57
N THR A 107 -18.33 8.50 8.30
CA THR A 107 -18.67 8.73 9.69
C THR A 107 -17.65 8.10 10.66
N SER A 108 -16.79 7.22 10.17
CA SER A 108 -15.76 6.55 10.97
C SER A 108 -14.51 7.41 11.11
N VAL A 109 -14.17 8.14 10.04
CA VAL A 109 -13.04 9.07 9.94
C VAL A 109 -13.54 10.31 9.22
N LYS A 110 -13.56 11.44 9.91
CA LYS A 110 -14.10 12.68 9.35
C LYS A 110 -13.13 13.28 8.32
N SER A 111 -13.60 13.39 7.08
CA SER A 111 -12.76 13.87 5.97
C SER A 111 -12.22 15.28 6.21
N GLU A 112 -13.00 16.18 6.85
CA GLU A 112 -12.67 17.59 7.09
C GLU A 112 -11.42 17.76 7.97
N VAL A 113 -11.28 16.90 8.99
CA VAL A 113 -10.18 16.97 9.96
C VAL A 113 -9.06 15.98 9.64
N CYS A 114 -9.21 15.18 8.60
CA CYS A 114 -8.24 14.19 8.16
C CYS A 114 -7.72 14.50 6.75
N SER A 115 -8.27 13.90 5.69
CA SER A 115 -7.73 14.07 4.33
C SER A 115 -7.82 15.50 3.81
N GLN A 116 -8.93 16.20 4.05
CA GLN A 116 -9.08 17.60 3.63
C GLN A 116 -8.14 18.53 4.41
N ARG A 117 -7.91 18.28 5.71
CA ARG A 117 -6.93 19.01 6.52
C ARG A 117 -5.52 18.83 5.96
N ILE A 118 -5.09 17.60 5.67
CA ILE A 118 -3.78 17.34 5.07
C ILE A 118 -3.66 18.10 3.75
N PHE A 119 -4.64 17.94 2.85
CA PHE A 119 -4.62 18.56 1.53
C PHE A 119 -4.55 20.08 1.62
N LYS A 120 -5.38 20.71 2.47
CA LYS A 120 -5.38 22.15 2.70
C LYS A 120 -4.01 22.66 3.14
N ILE A 121 -3.36 21.96 4.09
CA ILE A 121 -2.03 22.34 4.58
C ILE A 121 -1.00 22.23 3.46
N LEU A 122 -1.01 21.13 2.70
CA LEU A 122 -0.05 20.90 1.61
C LEU A 122 -0.18 21.89 0.47
N THR A 123 -1.40 22.35 0.21
CA THR A 123 -1.72 23.23 -0.93
C THR A 123 -1.92 24.69 -0.54
N ASP A 124 -1.60 25.05 0.70
CA ASP A 124 -1.71 26.43 1.17
C ASP A 124 -0.95 27.40 0.26
N GLY A 125 -1.67 28.39 -0.30
CA GLY A 125 -1.17 29.34 -1.28
C GLY A 125 -1.00 28.80 -2.71
N ALA A 126 -1.34 27.56 -3.00
CA ALA A 126 -1.27 26.98 -4.34
C ALA A 126 -2.54 27.24 -5.16
N GLU A 127 -2.36 27.43 -6.47
CA GLU A 127 -3.47 27.36 -7.43
C GLU A 127 -3.93 25.92 -7.62
N LEU A 128 -5.24 25.68 -7.53
CA LEU A 128 -5.84 24.36 -7.62
C LEU A 128 -6.73 24.23 -8.86
N THR A 129 -6.64 23.07 -9.50
CA THR A 129 -7.63 22.61 -10.47
C THR A 129 -8.58 21.64 -9.78
N THR A 130 -9.88 21.79 -10.01
CA THR A 130 -10.90 20.89 -9.44
C THR A 130 -11.74 20.32 -10.57
N THR A 131 -11.81 19.00 -10.65
CA THR A 131 -12.53 18.26 -11.68
C THR A 131 -13.57 17.36 -11.03
N ARG A 132 -14.80 17.45 -11.50
CA ARG A 132 -15.88 16.54 -11.16
C ARG A 132 -15.92 15.38 -12.14
N VAL A 133 -15.98 14.16 -11.63
CA VAL A 133 -16.15 12.95 -12.42
C VAL A 133 -17.46 12.29 -12.04
N GLU A 134 -18.39 12.27 -12.99
CA GLU A 134 -19.66 11.57 -12.86
C GLU A 134 -19.49 10.14 -13.34
N GLN A 135 -20.03 9.18 -12.56
CA GLN A 135 -19.93 7.76 -12.88
C GLN A 135 -21.30 7.09 -12.82
N GLU A 136 -21.58 6.26 -13.79
CA GLU A 136 -22.82 5.49 -13.88
C GLU A 136 -22.86 4.33 -12.88
N PHE A 137 -21.72 3.60 -12.78
CA PHE A 137 -21.63 2.34 -12.02
C PHE A 137 -20.88 2.46 -10.69
N ASN A 138 -20.31 3.63 -10.39
CA ASN A 138 -19.60 3.90 -9.14
C ASN A 138 -20.07 5.24 -8.57
N SER A 139 -19.71 5.50 -7.33
CA SER A 139 -19.94 6.83 -6.77
C SER A 139 -19.13 7.87 -7.53
N SER A 140 -19.80 8.96 -7.87
CA SER A 140 -19.17 10.15 -8.44
C SER A 140 -18.24 10.79 -7.43
N PHE A 141 -17.19 11.45 -7.90
CA PHE A 141 -16.19 12.08 -7.05
C PHE A 141 -15.70 13.42 -7.62
N THR A 142 -15.05 14.17 -6.77
CA THR A 142 -14.35 15.40 -7.15
C THR A 142 -12.88 15.24 -6.83
N THR A 143 -11.99 15.47 -7.80
CA THR A 143 -10.54 15.54 -7.58
C THR A 143 -10.09 16.98 -7.65
N SER A 144 -9.43 17.45 -6.58
CA SER A 144 -8.71 18.72 -6.52
C SER A 144 -7.23 18.45 -6.55
N GLU A 145 -6.47 19.22 -7.32
CA GLU A 145 -5.04 19.00 -7.50
C GLU A 145 -4.25 20.28 -7.69
N THR A 146 -2.97 20.26 -7.30
CA THR A 146 -2.02 21.33 -7.62
C THR A 146 -1.64 21.29 -9.10
N LYS A 147 -1.23 22.42 -9.66
CA LYS A 147 -0.86 22.55 -11.08
C LYS A 147 0.24 21.59 -11.53
N ASP A 148 1.18 21.25 -10.64
CA ASP A 148 2.24 20.27 -10.88
C ASP A 148 1.78 18.80 -10.68
N GLY A 149 0.54 18.61 -10.25
CA GLY A 149 -0.02 17.28 -9.98
C GLY A 149 0.58 16.55 -8.78
N LYS A 150 1.43 17.21 -7.98
CA LYS A 150 2.12 16.61 -6.84
C LYS A 150 1.17 16.25 -5.70
N TYR A 151 0.20 17.12 -5.42
CA TYR A 151 -0.78 16.91 -4.35
C TYR A 151 -2.18 16.82 -4.94
N LYS A 152 -2.88 15.74 -4.61
CA LYS A 152 -4.24 15.49 -5.09
C LYS A 152 -5.14 15.03 -3.95
N LEU A 153 -6.42 15.36 -4.04
CA LEU A 153 -7.48 14.89 -3.15
C LEU A 153 -8.69 14.50 -3.97
N SER A 154 -9.07 13.22 -3.91
CA SER A 154 -10.34 12.74 -4.45
C SER A 154 -11.35 12.50 -3.33
N LEU A 155 -12.49 13.18 -3.40
CA LEU A 155 -13.60 13.03 -2.46
C LEU A 155 -14.79 12.39 -3.19
N TYR A 156 -15.13 11.16 -2.82
CA TYR A 156 -16.34 10.47 -3.27
C TYR A 156 -17.57 11.03 -2.56
N ASP A 157 -18.67 11.19 -3.26
CA ASP A 157 -19.93 11.67 -2.65
C ASP A 157 -20.42 10.68 -1.60
N THR A 158 -20.42 9.39 -1.93
CA THR A 158 -20.71 8.25 -1.06
C THR A 158 -19.81 7.08 -1.45
N VAL A 159 -19.76 6.03 -0.64
CA VAL A 159 -19.18 4.75 -1.03
C VAL A 159 -20.33 3.79 -1.34
N ASP A 160 -20.78 3.79 -2.59
CA ASP A 160 -21.88 2.94 -3.05
C ASP A 160 -21.33 1.60 -3.56
N LEU A 161 -20.81 0.81 -2.61
CA LEU A 161 -20.25 -0.51 -2.85
C LEU A 161 -21.03 -1.55 -2.07
N GLU A 162 -21.23 -2.71 -2.70
CA GLU A 162 -21.87 -3.84 -2.07
C GLU A 162 -21.24 -5.14 -2.57
N ASP A 163 -21.28 -6.19 -1.74
CA ASP A 163 -20.97 -7.55 -2.13
C ASP A 163 -22.24 -8.39 -2.14
N LYS A 164 -22.34 -9.28 -3.09
CA LYS A 164 -23.39 -10.30 -3.12
C LYS A 164 -22.84 -11.58 -2.52
N VAL A 165 -23.62 -12.22 -1.65
CA VAL A 165 -23.30 -13.51 -1.05
C VAL A 165 -24.24 -14.54 -1.67
N ASP A 166 -23.69 -15.57 -2.31
CA ASP A 166 -24.47 -16.64 -2.95
C ASP A 166 -25.01 -17.68 -1.95
N SER A 167 -25.76 -18.65 -2.44
CA SER A 167 -26.34 -19.73 -1.63
C SER A 167 -25.27 -20.61 -0.96
N LEU A 168 -24.05 -20.66 -1.48
CA LEU A 168 -22.91 -21.39 -0.91
C LEU A 168 -22.18 -20.58 0.17
N GLY A 169 -22.54 -19.28 0.36
CA GLY A 169 -21.90 -18.38 1.28
C GLY A 169 -20.60 -17.78 0.72
N GLU A 170 -20.35 -17.90 -0.58
CA GLU A 170 -19.23 -17.26 -1.24
C GLU A 170 -19.55 -15.80 -1.54
N THR A 171 -18.62 -14.90 -1.17
CA THR A 171 -18.75 -13.48 -1.42
C THR A 171 -18.31 -13.14 -2.83
N ARG A 172 -19.19 -12.49 -3.58
CA ARG A 172 -18.91 -11.97 -4.91
C ARG A 172 -18.96 -10.45 -4.87
N PRO A 173 -17.83 -9.76 -5.07
CA PRO A 173 -17.81 -8.31 -5.10
C PRO A 173 -18.55 -7.82 -6.34
N CYS A 174 -19.74 -7.26 -6.11
CA CYS A 174 -20.59 -6.70 -7.14
C CYS A 174 -20.86 -5.23 -6.82
N GLY A 175 -19.85 -4.38 -6.68
CA GLY A 175 -20.18 -2.96 -6.80
C GLY A 175 -20.95 -2.72 -8.09
N LYS A 176 -21.61 -1.58 -8.29
CA LYS A 176 -22.24 -1.21 -9.58
C LYS A 176 -21.18 -1.12 -10.72
N LEU A 177 -20.35 -2.15 -10.80
CA LEU A 177 -19.36 -2.32 -11.84
C LEU A 177 -19.97 -3.12 -12.98
N LYS A 178 -19.53 -2.81 -14.17
CA LYS A 178 -19.91 -3.46 -15.43
C LYS A 178 -19.75 -5.00 -15.46
N PHE A 179 -19.30 -5.59 -14.35
CA PHE A 179 -19.15 -7.04 -14.15
C PHE A 179 -20.43 -7.75 -13.67
N GLU A 180 -21.52 -7.01 -13.40
CA GLU A 180 -22.79 -7.63 -13.00
C GLU A 180 -23.37 -8.54 -14.11
N GLU A 181 -22.99 -8.28 -15.37
CA GLU A 181 -23.42 -9.10 -16.52
C GLU A 181 -22.83 -10.53 -16.48
N ASP A 182 -21.71 -10.72 -15.76
CA ASP A 182 -21.02 -12.02 -15.68
C ASP A 182 -21.47 -12.88 -14.48
N TYR A 183 -22.34 -12.36 -13.61
CA TYR A 183 -22.79 -13.07 -12.42
C TYR A 183 -24.26 -13.46 -12.52
N ASN A 184 -24.55 -14.73 -12.21
CA ASN A 184 -25.95 -15.16 -12.01
C ASN A 184 -26.46 -14.56 -10.69
N LEU A 185 -27.19 -13.44 -10.78
CA LEU A 185 -27.76 -12.75 -9.63
C LEU A 185 -28.97 -13.49 -9.03
N ASP A 186 -29.48 -14.54 -9.70
CA ASP A 186 -30.63 -15.34 -9.22
C ASP A 186 -30.28 -16.17 -7.97
N ASP A 187 -28.99 -16.36 -7.67
CA ASP A 187 -28.50 -17.13 -6.52
C ASP A 187 -28.01 -16.25 -5.34
N VAL A 188 -28.44 -14.99 -5.27
CA VAL A 188 -28.05 -14.08 -4.20
C VAL A 188 -28.84 -14.35 -2.93
N LYS A 189 -28.14 -14.78 -1.87
CA LYS A 189 -28.70 -14.97 -0.53
C LYS A 189 -28.70 -13.71 0.31
N GLU A 190 -27.64 -12.91 0.20
CA GLU A 190 -27.41 -11.72 1.01
C GLU A 190 -26.67 -10.64 0.21
N THR A 191 -27.00 -9.37 0.50
CA THR A 191 -26.26 -8.22 0.00
C THR A 191 -25.60 -7.50 1.16
N VAL A 192 -24.28 -7.39 1.15
CA VAL A 192 -23.49 -6.68 2.14
C VAL A 192 -23.13 -5.31 1.57
N LYS A 193 -23.68 -4.25 2.18
CA LYS A 193 -23.35 -2.87 1.84
C LYS A 193 -22.17 -2.37 2.66
N TYR A 194 -21.21 -1.72 2.00
CA TYR A 194 -20.08 -1.09 2.65
C TYR A 194 -20.45 0.31 3.15
N SER A 195 -19.85 0.73 4.25
CA SER A 195 -19.98 2.11 4.74
C SER A 195 -19.09 3.05 3.93
N ASP A 196 -19.38 4.36 4.00
CA ASP A 196 -18.61 5.40 3.31
C ASP A 196 -17.13 5.48 3.74
N HIS A 197 -16.76 4.78 4.81
CA HIS A 197 -15.38 4.61 5.23
C HIS A 197 -14.53 3.77 4.25
N TRP A 198 -15.15 2.92 3.42
CA TRP A 198 -14.44 1.94 2.58
C TRP A 198 -13.98 2.49 1.22
N SER A 199 -13.70 3.79 1.13
CA SER A 199 -13.24 4.47 -0.10
C SER A 199 -11.95 3.88 -0.71
N TRP A 200 -11.11 3.17 0.07
CA TRP A 200 -9.91 2.51 -0.45
C TRP A 200 -10.18 1.42 -1.48
N ILE A 201 -11.41 0.86 -1.51
CA ILE A 201 -11.80 -0.12 -2.55
C ILE A 201 -11.74 0.52 -3.92
N TYR A 202 -12.14 1.79 -4.05
CA TYR A 202 -11.99 2.53 -5.31
C TYR A 202 -10.54 2.70 -5.70
N THR A 203 -9.65 3.01 -4.75
CA THR A 203 -8.20 3.07 -5.01
C THR A 203 -7.66 1.73 -5.50
N LEU A 204 -8.02 0.62 -4.85
CA LEU A 204 -7.60 -0.72 -5.27
C LEU A 204 -8.09 -1.09 -6.67
N ARG A 205 -9.23 -0.54 -7.09
CA ARG A 205 -9.80 -0.70 -8.43
C ARG A 205 -9.27 0.32 -9.44
N ASN A 206 -8.25 1.12 -9.09
CA ASN A 206 -7.71 2.18 -9.93
C ASN A 206 -8.77 3.19 -10.40
N ASN A 207 -9.78 3.46 -9.57
CA ASN A 207 -10.94 4.24 -9.98
C ASN A 207 -10.73 5.75 -9.95
N PRO A 208 -10.16 6.41 -8.89
CA PRO A 208 -9.99 7.85 -8.92
C PRO A 208 -9.11 8.27 -10.09
N SER A 209 -9.53 9.32 -10.79
CA SER A 209 -8.77 9.97 -11.85
C SER A 209 -8.61 11.47 -11.59
N ASP A 210 -7.60 12.07 -12.20
CA ASP A 210 -7.34 13.51 -12.18
C ASP A 210 -7.97 14.24 -13.35
N ALA A 211 -7.69 15.54 -13.48
CA ALA A 211 -8.20 16.40 -14.55
C ALA A 211 -7.78 15.93 -15.96
N SER A 212 -6.66 15.22 -16.08
CA SER A 212 -6.19 14.64 -17.35
C SER A 212 -6.82 13.30 -17.68
N GLY A 213 -7.62 12.72 -16.76
CA GLY A 213 -8.16 11.37 -16.86
C GLY A 213 -7.14 10.29 -16.42
N THR A 214 -5.99 10.67 -15.86
CA THR A 214 -5.01 9.72 -15.34
C THR A 214 -5.50 9.11 -14.05
N HIS A 215 -5.63 7.79 -14.02
CA HIS A 215 -6.04 7.04 -12.84
C HIS A 215 -4.91 6.92 -11.80
N ILE A 216 -5.28 6.74 -10.53
CA ILE A 216 -4.40 6.84 -9.36
C ILE A 216 -3.16 5.93 -9.42
N TRP A 217 -3.27 4.67 -9.87
CA TRP A 217 -2.12 3.79 -10.04
C TRP A 217 -1.22 4.22 -11.19
N ASN A 218 -1.81 4.71 -12.29
CA ASN A 218 -1.04 5.23 -13.42
C ASN A 218 -0.30 6.50 -13.02
N TRP A 219 -0.95 7.38 -12.25
CA TRP A 219 -0.29 8.56 -11.67
C TRP A 219 0.88 8.15 -10.76
N ALA A 220 0.68 7.23 -9.81
CA ALA A 220 1.75 6.74 -8.95
C ALA A 220 2.92 6.17 -9.77
N ALA A 221 2.63 5.47 -10.88
CA ALA A 221 3.63 4.93 -11.78
C ALA A 221 4.47 6.01 -12.50
N THR A 222 3.95 7.23 -12.68
CA THR A 222 4.74 8.33 -13.28
C THR A 222 5.93 8.71 -12.39
N TYR A 223 5.76 8.71 -11.08
CA TYR A 223 6.83 8.97 -10.10
C TYR A 223 7.82 7.81 -9.96
N MET A 224 7.50 6.64 -10.51
CA MET A 224 8.41 5.49 -10.58
C MET A 224 9.27 5.47 -11.84
N LYS A 225 8.97 6.28 -12.88
CA LYS A 225 9.62 6.20 -14.19
C LYS A 225 10.93 6.98 -14.28
N ASP A 226 11.07 8.08 -13.58
CA ASP A 226 12.16 9.05 -13.78
C ASP A 226 13.44 8.75 -12.99
N ALA A 227 13.50 7.63 -12.28
CA ALA A 227 14.74 7.20 -11.68
C ALA A 227 15.62 6.53 -12.71
N THR A 228 16.75 7.15 -13.06
CA THR A 228 17.82 6.50 -13.84
C THR A 228 18.16 5.16 -13.20
N PRO A 229 18.16 4.04 -13.93
CA PRO A 229 18.56 2.76 -13.36
C PRO A 229 19.94 2.91 -12.72
N VAL A 230 20.06 2.64 -11.44
CA VAL A 230 21.37 2.50 -10.81
C VAL A 230 21.94 1.20 -11.38
N GLU A 231 22.96 1.31 -12.22
CA GLU A 231 23.68 0.14 -12.73
C GLU A 231 24.16 -0.64 -11.49
N PRO A 232 23.88 -1.94 -11.37
CA PRO A 232 24.34 -2.71 -10.22
C PRO A 232 25.87 -2.62 -10.17
N GLU A 233 26.40 -2.17 -9.05
CA GLU A 233 27.84 -2.17 -8.83
C GLU A 233 28.36 -3.58 -9.10
N LYS A 234 29.19 -3.68 -10.15
CA LYS A 234 29.85 -4.92 -10.50
C LYS A 234 30.64 -5.38 -9.26
N PRO A 235 30.44 -6.62 -8.79
CA PRO A 235 31.18 -7.11 -7.64
C PRO A 235 32.68 -6.88 -7.88
N THR A 236 33.27 -6.04 -7.07
CA THR A 236 34.71 -5.83 -7.07
C THR A 236 35.34 -7.13 -6.57
N THR A 237 35.86 -7.90 -7.51
CA THR A 237 36.72 -9.05 -7.18
C THR A 237 37.89 -8.52 -6.36
N PRO A 238 38.18 -9.08 -5.18
CA PRO A 238 39.36 -8.67 -4.42
C PRO A 238 40.61 -8.85 -5.28
N GLU A 239 41.32 -7.78 -5.56
CA GLU A 239 42.61 -7.80 -6.23
C GLU A 239 43.57 -8.58 -5.33
N ASN A 240 43.88 -9.81 -5.73
CA ASN A 240 44.96 -10.58 -5.14
C ASN A 240 46.31 -9.93 -5.49
N LYS A 241 46.87 -9.19 -4.54
CA LYS A 241 48.20 -8.67 -4.60
C LYS A 241 49.19 -9.84 -4.57
N PRO A 242 50.11 -10.01 -5.54
CA PRO A 242 51.05 -11.10 -5.52
C PRO A 242 52.07 -10.85 -4.39
N SER A 243 52.14 -11.78 -3.44
CA SER A 243 53.23 -11.88 -2.50
C SER A 243 54.33 -12.70 -3.17
N THR A 244 55.44 -12.03 -3.43
CA THR A 244 56.70 -12.66 -3.79
C THR A 244 57.34 -13.23 -2.52
N ASP A 245 57.40 -14.58 -2.41
CA ASP A 245 58.57 -15.18 -1.78
C ASP A 245 58.85 -16.57 -2.33
N LYS A 246 60.15 -16.85 -2.44
CA LYS A 246 60.77 -17.95 -3.17
C LYS A 246 61.00 -19.17 -2.30
N THR A 247 61.27 -20.29 -3.02
CA THR A 247 62.02 -21.51 -2.67
C THR A 247 61.13 -22.61 -2.04
N ASP A 248 61.22 -23.89 -2.36
CA ASP A 248 62.12 -24.76 -3.11
C ASP A 248 61.47 -26.14 -3.24
N LYS A 249 61.74 -26.81 -4.35
CA LYS A 249 61.69 -28.25 -4.70
C LYS A 249 61.14 -29.28 -3.72
N THR A 250 60.30 -30.22 -4.18
CA THR A 250 60.68 -31.57 -4.67
C THR A 250 59.45 -32.40 -5.02
N ASP A 251 59.39 -32.88 -6.21
CA ASP A 251 59.16 -34.20 -6.83
C ASP A 251 58.41 -35.29 -6.01
N THR A 252 57.39 -35.88 -6.56
CA THR A 252 57.25 -37.27 -6.97
C THR A 252 55.77 -37.69 -7.24
N THR A 253 55.54 -38.02 -8.50
CA THR A 253 54.80 -39.17 -9.09
C THR A 253 53.51 -39.74 -8.51
N ASN A 254 52.60 -39.85 -9.48
CA ASN A 254 51.76 -41.03 -9.86
C ASN A 254 50.38 -41.27 -9.25
N LYS A 255 49.48 -41.33 -10.13
CA LYS A 255 48.55 -42.34 -10.66
C LYS A 255 47.05 -42.04 -10.55
N THR A 256 46.50 -41.93 -11.72
CA THR A 256 45.24 -42.47 -12.28
C THR A 256 44.28 -43.12 -11.27
N ASP A 257 43.04 -42.65 -11.20
CA ASP A 257 41.92 -43.53 -11.55
C ASP A 257 40.65 -42.80 -11.95
N THR A 258 40.02 -43.31 -12.97
CA THR A 258 38.81 -42.94 -13.65
C THR A 258 37.62 -43.52 -12.88
N THR A 259 36.62 -42.70 -12.55
CA THR A 259 35.25 -43.25 -12.47
C THR A 259 34.22 -42.18 -12.79
N ASN A 260 33.46 -42.47 -13.81
CA ASN A 260 32.20 -41.86 -14.24
C ASN A 260 31.23 -41.75 -13.07
N LYS A 261 30.61 -40.55 -12.94
CA LYS A 261 29.31 -40.48 -12.28
C LYS A 261 28.41 -39.49 -12.95
N THR A 262 27.37 -40.05 -13.49
CA THR A 262 26.14 -39.58 -14.07
C THR A 262 25.61 -38.25 -13.50
N GLU A 263 25.41 -37.25 -14.35
CA GLU A 263 24.62 -36.08 -14.05
C GLU A 263 23.15 -36.46 -13.95
N THR A 264 22.60 -36.28 -12.77
CA THR A 264 21.15 -36.28 -12.55
C THR A 264 20.66 -34.85 -12.56
N THR A 265 20.07 -34.40 -13.65
CA THR A 265 19.34 -33.15 -13.76
C THR A 265 18.07 -33.25 -12.93
N THR A 266 18.08 -32.66 -11.75
CA THR A 266 16.86 -32.39 -10.98
C THR A 266 16.18 -31.14 -11.58
N LYS A 267 15.07 -31.37 -12.28
CA LYS A 267 14.10 -30.31 -12.59
C LYS A 267 13.61 -29.70 -11.28
N LYS A 268 13.89 -28.41 -11.09
CA LYS A 268 13.22 -27.60 -10.06
C LYS A 268 11.79 -27.36 -10.49
N ASP A 269 10.84 -27.86 -9.72
CA ASP A 269 9.43 -27.49 -9.83
C ASP A 269 9.26 -25.98 -9.58
N PRO A 270 8.30 -25.32 -10.28
CA PRO A 270 8.03 -23.92 -10.05
C PRO A 270 7.48 -23.72 -8.62
N VAL A 271 8.04 -22.77 -7.90
CA VAL A 271 7.58 -22.33 -6.58
C VAL A 271 6.12 -21.89 -6.71
N LYS A 272 5.20 -22.63 -6.10
CA LYS A 272 3.81 -22.20 -5.91
C LYS A 272 3.80 -20.99 -4.97
N THR A 273 3.64 -19.80 -5.51
CA THR A 273 3.34 -18.61 -4.73
C THR A 273 1.83 -18.54 -4.50
N GLY A 274 1.43 -18.52 -3.22
CA GLY A 274 0.09 -18.17 -2.79
C GLY A 274 -0.76 -19.33 -2.32
N ASP A 275 -0.75 -19.56 -1.02
CA ASP A 275 -1.76 -20.36 -0.34
C ASP A 275 -3.06 -19.55 -0.27
N THR A 276 -4.01 -19.88 -1.16
CA THR A 276 -5.34 -19.26 -1.25
C THR A 276 -6.21 -19.53 -0.01
N THR A 277 -5.86 -20.53 0.80
CA THR A 277 -6.60 -20.90 2.02
C THR A 277 -6.44 -19.86 3.13
N THR A 278 -5.31 -19.17 3.19
CA THR A 278 -5.02 -18.17 4.23
C THR A 278 -5.82 -16.88 4.00
N PHE A 279 -6.09 -16.52 2.75
CA PHE A 279 -6.82 -15.28 2.42
C PHE A 279 -8.31 -15.34 2.81
N ALA A 280 -8.95 -16.49 2.58
CA ALA A 280 -10.34 -16.71 3.00
C ALA A 280 -10.50 -16.73 4.53
N ALA A 281 -9.52 -17.29 5.27
CA ALA A 281 -9.52 -17.31 6.73
C ALA A 281 -9.37 -15.91 7.34
N TYR A 282 -8.61 -15.00 6.72
CA TYR A 282 -8.46 -13.62 7.19
C TYR A 282 -9.73 -12.78 6.97
N ILE A 283 -10.43 -12.96 5.84
CA ILE A 283 -11.73 -12.30 5.61
C ILE A 283 -12.75 -12.78 6.63
N ALA A 284 -12.83 -14.08 6.93
CA ALA A 284 -13.72 -14.62 7.94
C ALA A 284 -13.44 -14.09 9.36
N MET A 285 -12.18 -13.85 9.74
CA MET A 285 -11.84 -13.24 11.03
C MET A 285 -12.21 -11.77 11.12
N PHE A 286 -12.12 -10.99 10.04
CA PHE A 286 -12.56 -9.58 10.04
C PHE A 286 -14.09 -9.46 10.14
N VAL A 287 -14.85 -10.32 9.47
CA VAL A 287 -16.31 -10.38 9.58
C VAL A 287 -16.72 -10.82 11.00
N ALA A 288 -16.05 -11.80 11.61
CA ALA A 288 -16.32 -12.23 12.98
C ALA A 288 -16.04 -11.13 14.02
N ALA A 289 -15.01 -10.31 13.83
CA ALA A 289 -14.71 -9.19 14.73
C ALA A 289 -15.76 -8.07 14.64
N ALA A 290 -16.28 -7.77 13.45
CA ALA A 290 -17.35 -6.79 13.26
C ALA A 290 -18.69 -7.28 13.87
N PHE A 291 -19.04 -8.55 13.70
CA PHE A 291 -20.22 -9.16 14.30
C PHE A 291 -20.12 -9.25 15.84
N GLY A 292 -18.96 -9.54 16.39
CA GLY A 292 -18.73 -9.56 17.85
C GLY A 292 -19.01 -8.21 18.51
N ILE A 293 -18.69 -7.10 17.85
CA ILE A 293 -18.96 -5.74 18.36
C ILE A 293 -20.46 -5.42 18.32
N ILE A 294 -21.19 -5.87 17.30
CA ILE A 294 -22.64 -5.66 17.17
C ILE A 294 -23.41 -6.47 18.24
N LEU A 295 -23.02 -7.71 18.51
CA LEU A 295 -23.63 -8.55 19.55
C LEU A 295 -23.33 -8.05 20.98
N ALA A 296 -22.13 -7.50 21.22
CA ALA A 296 -21.79 -6.92 22.52
C ALA A 296 -22.57 -5.63 22.82
N ARG A 297 -22.93 -4.84 21.80
CA ARG A 297 -23.80 -3.66 21.96
C ARG A 297 -25.26 -4.02 22.20
N ARG A 298 -25.78 -5.12 21.66
CA ARG A 298 -27.16 -5.59 21.90
C ARG A 298 -27.39 -6.17 23.30
N LYS A 299 -26.34 -6.61 24.01
CA LYS A 299 -26.45 -7.12 25.39
C LYS A 299 -26.32 -6.01 26.46
N ARG A 300 -26.11 -4.76 26.09
CA ARG A 300 -26.00 -3.61 27.02
C ARG A 300 -27.10 -2.55 26.83
N ALA A 301 -28.09 -2.81 26.00
CA ALA A 301 -29.36 -2.12 25.90
C ALA A 301 -30.48 -3.09 26.31
#